data_05d11584668ade6733bb7a71e0d88731
#
_entry.id   05d11584668ade6733bb7a71e0d88731
#
_cell.length_a   1.000
_cell.length_b   1.000
_cell.length_c   1.000
_cell.angle_alpha   90.00
_cell.angle_beta   90.00
_cell.angle_gamma   90.00
#
_symmetry.space_group_name_H-M   'P 1'
#
loop_
_entity.id
_entity.type
_entity.pdbx_description
1 polymer ?
#
loop_
_entity_poly.entity_id
_entity_poly.type
_entity_poly.pdbx_seq_one_letter_code
_entity_poly.pdbx_strand_id
1 'polypeptide(L)'
;MIEQLLNELLNILPGFSYIQFSSTILVAFLGGLIRGYTGFAGALLLLPGFVFIMGPLPALNVVVISGMIGQLLILPNAVKNAQKKIVSFYGIGIFIGVYLGLFFLFQREIPDITFFMGIFIIVATVILMSGWKYKGNSSPVIASTIGSGIGFFAGFFGVPTGPLTGLFFLSQNEPTKIIHANIQCTVILTVIAFFSYFYLIEGYEQDYLFLGLLMSIPLAIGLKCGQLLFKVLPENIFKPITYACLIIIGATLSFNAYI
;
A
#
# COMPACT_ATOMS: atom_id res chain seq x y z
N MET A 1 29.34 3.99 -18.16
CA MET A 1 28.66 4.96 -17.30
C MET A 1 27.40 4.36 -16.64
N ILE A 2 26.40 3.84 -17.37
CA ILE A 2 25.19 3.22 -16.78
C ILE A 2 25.55 1.95 -15.99
N GLU A 3 26.39 1.07 -16.53
CA GLU A 3 26.84 -0.14 -15.85
C GLU A 3 27.68 0.16 -14.60
N GLN A 4 28.49 1.19 -14.62
CA GLN A 4 29.25 1.61 -13.44
C GLN A 4 28.35 2.14 -12.34
N LEU A 5 27.37 2.98 -12.67
CA LEU A 5 26.35 3.46 -11.72
C LEU A 5 25.49 2.31 -11.16
N LEU A 6 25.11 1.34 -12.00
CA LEU A 6 24.40 0.15 -11.57
C LEU A 6 25.24 -0.72 -10.64
N ASN A 7 26.51 -0.90 -10.91
CA ASN A 7 27.43 -1.63 -10.05
C ASN A 7 27.64 -0.93 -8.69
N GLU A 8 27.75 0.40 -8.68
CA GLU A 8 27.83 1.18 -7.45
C GLU A 8 26.55 1.09 -6.63
N LEU A 9 25.38 1.15 -7.27
CA LEU A 9 24.08 0.97 -6.60
C LEU A 9 23.91 -0.43 -6.02
N LEU A 10 24.37 -1.47 -6.71
CA LEU A 10 24.31 -2.85 -6.23
C LEU A 10 25.31 -3.12 -5.10
N ASN A 11 26.43 -2.41 -5.07
CA ASN A 11 27.38 -2.47 -3.94
C ASN A 11 26.82 -1.88 -2.66
N ILE A 12 25.85 -0.93 -2.76
CA ILE A 12 25.12 -0.34 -1.63
C ILE A 12 24.00 -1.29 -1.13
N LEU A 13 23.54 -2.22 -1.98
CA LEU A 13 22.49 -3.19 -1.71
C LEU A 13 23.07 -4.61 -1.71
N PRO A 14 23.83 -5.00 -0.68
CA PRO A 14 24.48 -6.31 -0.64
C PRO A 14 23.46 -7.44 -0.74
N GLY A 15 23.66 -8.33 -1.69
CA GLY A 15 22.81 -9.49 -1.94
C GLY A 15 21.73 -9.31 -3.01
N PHE A 16 21.61 -8.13 -3.63
CA PHE A 16 20.68 -7.93 -4.75
C PHE A 16 21.38 -8.26 -6.10
N SER A 17 20.77 -9.18 -6.85
CA SER A 17 21.17 -9.43 -8.24
C SER A 17 20.58 -8.36 -9.17
N TYR A 18 21.19 -8.23 -10.37
CA TYR A 18 20.65 -7.34 -11.43
C TYR A 18 19.20 -7.65 -11.77
N ILE A 19 18.82 -8.93 -11.77
CA ILE A 19 17.45 -9.37 -12.06
C ILE A 19 16.50 -8.90 -10.96
N GLN A 20 16.86 -9.09 -9.70
CA GLN A 20 16.06 -8.64 -8.57
C GLN A 20 15.86 -7.12 -8.57
N PHE A 21 16.93 -6.36 -8.82
CA PHE A 21 16.84 -4.91 -8.88
C PHE A 21 15.95 -4.42 -10.02
N SER A 22 16.11 -4.98 -11.23
CA SER A 22 15.28 -4.64 -12.39
C SER A 22 13.82 -5.02 -12.18
N SER A 23 13.57 -6.18 -11.57
CA SER A 23 12.21 -6.62 -11.20
C SER A 23 11.57 -5.70 -10.16
N THR A 24 12.35 -5.22 -9.18
CA THR A 24 11.88 -4.26 -8.18
C THR A 24 11.45 -2.94 -8.81
N ILE A 25 12.23 -2.41 -9.78
CA ILE A 25 11.89 -1.22 -10.56
C ILE A 25 10.58 -1.43 -11.34
N LEU A 26 10.43 -2.57 -12.00
CA LEU A 26 9.24 -2.90 -12.79
C LEU A 26 8.00 -2.98 -11.88
N VAL A 27 8.10 -3.68 -10.75
CA VAL A 27 7.02 -3.80 -9.76
C VAL A 27 6.64 -2.41 -9.21
N ALA A 28 7.62 -1.57 -8.89
CA ALA A 28 7.38 -0.20 -8.43
C ALA A 28 6.63 0.63 -9.48
N PHE A 29 7.04 0.55 -10.74
CA PHE A 29 6.37 1.23 -11.84
C PHE A 29 4.93 0.74 -12.04
N LEU A 30 4.71 -0.58 -12.09
CA LEU A 30 3.38 -1.18 -12.27
C LEU A 30 2.45 -0.87 -11.09
N GLY A 31 2.95 -0.94 -9.87
CA GLY A 31 2.20 -0.54 -8.69
C GLY A 31 1.82 0.93 -8.70
N GLY A 32 2.75 1.79 -9.14
CA GLY A 32 2.48 3.21 -9.40
C GLY A 32 1.41 3.42 -10.46
N LEU A 33 1.47 2.69 -11.57
CA LEU A 33 0.51 2.76 -12.67
C LEU A 33 -0.90 2.37 -12.22
N ILE A 34 -1.04 1.26 -11.49
CA ILE A 34 -2.32 0.83 -10.93
C ILE A 34 -2.84 1.87 -9.93
N ARG A 35 -1.97 2.40 -9.05
CA ARG A 35 -2.35 3.45 -8.10
C ARG A 35 -2.80 4.73 -8.81
N GLY A 36 -2.10 5.13 -9.85
CA GLY A 36 -2.44 6.32 -10.65
C GLY A 36 -3.78 6.20 -11.34
N TYR A 37 -4.10 5.01 -11.84
CA TYR A 37 -5.37 4.71 -12.48
C TYR A 37 -6.53 4.58 -11.49
N THR A 38 -6.35 3.78 -10.41
CA THR A 38 -7.44 3.46 -9.45
C THR A 38 -7.56 4.47 -8.32
N GLY A 39 -6.50 5.22 -8.03
CA GLY A 39 -6.39 6.15 -6.92
C GLY A 39 -5.87 5.53 -5.61
N PHE A 40 -5.94 4.20 -5.40
CA PHE A 40 -5.59 3.58 -4.11
C PHE A 40 -5.06 2.13 -4.17
N ALA A 41 -5.37 1.36 -5.23
CA ALA A 41 -5.12 -0.09 -5.25
C ALA A 41 -3.65 -0.50 -5.52
N GLY A 42 -2.76 0.44 -5.85
CA GLY A 42 -1.38 0.12 -6.22
C GLY A 42 -0.59 -0.67 -5.19
N ALA A 43 -0.87 -0.45 -3.91
CA ALA A 43 -0.20 -1.16 -2.83
C ALA A 43 -0.51 -2.66 -2.77
N LEU A 44 -1.68 -3.08 -3.29
CA LEU A 44 -2.03 -4.51 -3.41
C LEU A 44 -1.17 -5.26 -4.42
N LEU A 45 -0.52 -4.55 -5.36
CA LEU A 45 0.44 -5.13 -6.29
C LEU A 45 1.88 -4.94 -5.82
N LEU A 46 2.20 -3.75 -5.28
CA LEU A 46 3.55 -3.41 -4.81
C LEU A 46 4.05 -4.41 -3.77
N LEU A 47 3.24 -4.64 -2.73
CA LEU A 47 3.66 -5.47 -1.62
C LEU A 47 3.94 -6.92 -2.05
N PRO A 48 3.01 -7.67 -2.66
CA PRO A 48 3.31 -9.03 -3.06
C PRO A 48 4.43 -9.14 -4.10
N GLY A 49 4.52 -8.17 -5.01
CA GLY A 49 5.62 -8.13 -5.98
C GLY A 49 6.98 -8.02 -5.30
N PHE A 50 7.10 -7.16 -4.28
CA PHE A 50 8.33 -7.06 -3.49
C PHE A 50 8.55 -8.28 -2.58
N VAL A 51 7.47 -8.87 -2.02
CA VAL A 51 7.58 -10.10 -1.21
C VAL A 51 8.20 -11.25 -2.01
N PHE A 52 7.84 -11.43 -3.28
CA PHE A 52 8.47 -12.43 -4.16
C PHE A 52 9.96 -12.18 -4.40
N ILE A 53 10.42 -10.92 -4.35
CA ILE A 53 11.81 -10.56 -4.65
C ILE A 53 12.69 -10.62 -3.40
N MET A 54 12.18 -10.18 -2.25
CA MET A 54 12.99 -9.91 -1.07
C MET A 54 12.41 -10.44 0.26
N GLY A 55 11.28 -11.14 0.21
CA GLY A 55 10.58 -11.60 1.41
C GLY A 55 9.66 -10.55 2.05
N PRO A 56 8.82 -10.95 3.04
CA PRO A 56 7.73 -10.11 3.52
C PRO A 56 8.18 -8.89 4.33
N LEU A 57 9.12 -9.01 5.25
CA LEU A 57 9.53 -7.92 6.14
C LEU A 57 10.32 -6.82 5.40
N PRO A 58 11.34 -7.14 4.57
CA PRO A 58 11.98 -6.16 3.71
C PRO A 58 11.01 -5.47 2.74
N ALA A 59 10.10 -6.24 2.13
CA ALA A 59 9.10 -5.70 1.21
C ALA A 59 8.20 -4.65 1.88
N LEU A 60 7.77 -4.89 3.12
CA LEU A 60 7.01 -3.92 3.92
C LEU A 60 7.78 -2.60 4.09
N ASN A 61 9.05 -2.66 4.46
CA ASN A 61 9.89 -1.47 4.64
C ASN A 61 9.97 -0.66 3.33
N VAL A 62 10.25 -1.32 2.21
CA VAL A 62 10.36 -0.67 0.90
C VAL A 62 9.02 -0.06 0.46
N VAL A 63 7.88 -0.76 0.66
CA VAL A 63 6.54 -0.26 0.32
C VAL A 63 6.18 0.98 1.16
N VAL A 64 6.46 0.96 2.45
CA VAL A 64 6.15 2.07 3.37
C VAL A 64 6.92 3.32 2.95
N ILE A 65 8.22 3.21 2.72
CA ILE A 65 9.09 4.35 2.38
C ILE A 65 8.77 4.88 0.98
N SER A 66 8.69 4.01 -0.02
CA SER A 66 8.37 4.43 -1.39
C SER A 66 6.98 5.05 -1.48
N GLY A 67 6.01 4.50 -0.74
CA GLY A 67 4.66 5.03 -0.63
C GLY A 67 4.59 6.40 0.05
N MET A 68 5.42 6.66 1.07
CA MET A 68 5.45 7.93 1.81
C MET A 68 5.83 9.10 0.91
N ILE A 69 6.87 8.96 0.11
CA ILE A 69 7.33 10.02 -0.79
C ILE A 69 6.26 10.38 -1.83
N GLY A 70 5.68 9.37 -2.48
CA GLY A 70 4.60 9.58 -3.44
C GLY A 70 3.38 10.27 -2.82
N GLN A 71 3.12 10.00 -1.53
CA GLN A 71 2.00 10.60 -0.81
C GLN A 71 2.25 12.05 -0.41
N LEU A 72 3.48 12.41 -0.05
CA LEU A 72 3.86 13.78 0.33
C LEU A 72 3.59 14.78 -0.81
N LEU A 73 3.73 14.38 -2.07
CA LEU A 73 3.45 15.23 -3.23
C LEU A 73 1.96 15.60 -3.37
N ILE A 74 1.06 14.74 -2.91
CA ILE A 74 -0.40 14.90 -3.03
C ILE A 74 -0.99 15.56 -1.77
N LEU A 75 -0.32 15.39 -0.63
CA LEU A 75 -0.80 15.78 0.70
C LEU A 75 -1.24 17.25 0.82
N PRO A 76 -0.50 18.27 0.32
CA PRO A 76 -0.90 19.68 0.50
C PRO A 76 -2.28 20.00 -0.07
N ASN A 77 -2.63 19.38 -1.19
CA ASN A 77 -3.93 19.56 -1.83
C ASN A 77 -5.04 18.76 -1.11
N ALA A 78 -4.70 17.58 -0.61
CA ALA A 78 -5.62 16.74 0.15
C ALA A 78 -6.03 17.40 1.48
N VAL A 79 -5.07 17.90 2.27
CA VAL A 79 -5.33 18.53 3.59
C VAL A 79 -6.24 19.75 3.48
N LYS A 80 -6.17 20.51 2.38
CA LYS A 80 -7.05 21.67 2.14
C LYS A 80 -8.51 21.29 1.98
N ASN A 81 -8.80 20.11 1.43
CA ASN A 81 -10.14 19.69 1.06
C ASN A 81 -10.71 18.59 1.96
N ALA A 82 -9.91 18.02 2.84
CA ALA A 82 -10.32 16.93 3.72
C ALA A 82 -11.22 17.39 4.88
N GLN A 83 -12.11 16.52 5.30
CA GLN A 83 -12.90 16.66 6.54
C GLN A 83 -12.01 16.39 7.74
N LYS A 84 -11.29 17.42 8.20
CA LYS A 84 -10.26 17.30 9.23
C LYS A 84 -10.70 16.50 10.46
N LYS A 85 -11.94 16.74 10.96
CA LYS A 85 -12.46 16.06 12.13
C LYS A 85 -12.60 14.55 11.91
N ILE A 86 -13.21 14.11 10.80
CA ILE A 86 -13.40 12.68 10.51
C ILE A 86 -12.05 12.00 10.24
N VAL A 87 -11.18 12.65 9.46
CA VAL A 87 -9.84 12.15 9.13
C VAL A 87 -8.96 12.00 10.36
N SER A 88 -9.00 12.97 11.31
CA SER A 88 -8.21 12.90 12.55
C SER A 88 -8.66 11.75 13.45
N PHE A 89 -9.97 11.58 13.66
CA PHE A 89 -10.48 10.47 14.47
C PHE A 89 -10.22 9.11 13.80
N TYR A 90 -10.41 9.02 12.49
CA TYR A 90 -10.03 7.83 11.74
C TYR A 90 -8.53 7.53 11.85
N GLY A 91 -7.69 8.57 11.78
CA GLY A 91 -6.25 8.47 11.93
C GLY A 91 -5.82 7.95 13.31
N ILE A 92 -6.43 8.44 14.39
CA ILE A 92 -6.19 7.92 15.75
C ILE A 92 -6.49 6.41 15.79
N GLY A 93 -7.63 6.01 15.21
CA GLY A 93 -7.98 4.60 15.10
C GLY A 93 -6.95 3.81 14.30
N ILE A 94 -6.52 4.31 13.14
CA ILE A 94 -5.46 3.69 12.31
C ILE A 94 -4.18 3.47 13.12
N PHE A 95 -3.70 4.47 13.85
CA PHE A 95 -2.48 4.32 14.65
C PHE A 95 -2.61 3.18 15.66
N ILE A 96 -3.68 3.17 16.45
CA ILE A 96 -3.93 2.11 17.43
C ILE A 96 -4.00 0.75 16.73
N GLY A 97 -4.77 0.65 15.65
CA GLY A 97 -4.96 -0.59 14.91
C GLY A 97 -3.66 -1.11 14.30
N VAL A 98 -2.90 -0.26 13.60
CA VAL A 98 -1.63 -0.64 12.94
C VAL A 98 -0.62 -1.14 13.98
N TYR A 99 -0.47 -0.43 15.11
CA TYR A 99 0.46 -0.85 16.17
C TYR A 99 0.10 -2.21 16.75
N LEU A 100 -1.17 -2.44 17.05
CA LEU A 100 -1.65 -3.74 17.52
C LEU A 100 -1.47 -4.83 16.46
N GLY A 101 -1.82 -4.54 15.21
CA GLY A 101 -1.70 -5.49 14.11
C GLY A 101 -0.25 -5.90 13.85
N LEU A 102 0.66 -4.94 13.76
CA LEU A 102 2.10 -5.20 13.57
C LEU A 102 2.70 -5.96 14.74
N PHE A 103 2.30 -5.63 15.98
CA PHE A 103 2.74 -6.39 17.15
C PHE A 103 2.42 -7.88 17.01
N PHE A 104 1.23 -8.24 16.54
CA PHE A 104 0.88 -9.65 16.28
C PHE A 104 1.56 -10.21 15.03
N LEU A 105 1.81 -9.40 14.00
CA LEU A 105 2.51 -9.82 12.79
C LEU A 105 3.94 -10.30 13.12
N PHE A 106 4.69 -9.52 13.88
CA PHE A 106 6.09 -9.81 14.21
C PHE A 106 6.27 -11.00 15.16
N GLN A 107 5.19 -11.51 15.76
CA GLN A 107 5.21 -12.75 16.54
C GLN A 107 5.01 -14.01 15.69
N ARG A 108 4.89 -13.88 14.36
CA ARG A 108 4.62 -15.02 13.45
C ARG A 108 5.87 -15.43 12.68
N GLU A 109 5.87 -16.68 12.23
CA GLU A 109 6.87 -17.16 11.30
C GLU A 109 6.68 -16.57 9.89
N ILE A 110 7.75 -16.47 9.11
CA ILE A 110 7.73 -15.89 7.76
C ILE A 110 6.72 -16.58 6.82
N PRO A 111 6.62 -17.94 6.78
CA PRO A 111 5.62 -18.60 5.96
C PRO A 111 4.19 -18.19 6.28
N ASP A 112 3.85 -18.09 7.58
CA ASP A 112 2.53 -17.65 8.02
C ASP A 112 2.23 -16.22 7.57
N ILE A 113 3.19 -15.31 7.71
CA ILE A 113 3.06 -13.92 7.26
C ILE A 113 2.74 -13.90 5.76
N THR A 114 3.51 -14.61 4.95
CA THR A 114 3.35 -14.68 3.50
C THR A 114 1.99 -15.25 3.10
N PHE A 115 1.58 -16.34 3.76
CA PHE A 115 0.28 -16.98 3.53
C PHE A 115 -0.90 -16.02 3.81
N PHE A 116 -0.89 -15.38 4.99
CA PHE A 116 -1.95 -14.47 5.38
C PHE A 116 -2.00 -13.21 4.52
N MET A 117 -0.86 -12.68 4.08
CA MET A 117 -0.81 -11.60 3.09
C MET A 117 -1.52 -11.97 1.79
N GLY A 118 -1.25 -13.17 1.26
CA GLY A 118 -1.89 -13.67 0.04
C GLY A 118 -3.41 -13.80 0.19
N ILE A 119 -3.87 -14.44 1.26
CA ILE A 119 -5.31 -14.56 1.57
C ILE A 119 -5.98 -13.20 1.69
N PHE A 120 -5.35 -12.25 2.40
CA PHE A 120 -5.89 -10.90 2.54
C PHE A 120 -6.05 -10.19 1.20
N ILE A 121 -5.08 -10.32 0.29
CA ILE A 121 -5.14 -9.72 -1.04
C ILE A 121 -6.33 -10.28 -1.84
N ILE A 122 -6.54 -11.61 -1.79
CA ILE A 122 -7.68 -12.26 -2.44
C ILE A 122 -9.00 -11.72 -1.87
N VAL A 123 -9.16 -11.74 -0.54
CA VAL A 123 -10.38 -11.27 0.13
C VAL A 123 -10.65 -9.80 -0.16
N ALA A 124 -9.63 -8.95 -0.05
CA ALA A 124 -9.77 -7.52 -0.36
C ALA A 124 -10.17 -7.30 -1.82
N THR A 125 -9.59 -8.07 -2.75
CA THR A 125 -9.93 -7.99 -4.17
C THR A 125 -11.38 -8.43 -4.44
N VAL A 126 -11.83 -9.52 -3.83
CA VAL A 126 -13.22 -10.00 -3.94
C VAL A 126 -14.21 -8.96 -3.38
N ILE A 127 -13.90 -8.33 -2.25
CA ILE A 127 -14.70 -7.24 -1.69
C ILE A 127 -14.76 -6.05 -2.68
N LEU A 128 -13.63 -5.67 -3.29
CA LEU A 128 -13.62 -4.62 -4.30
C LEU A 128 -14.45 -4.98 -5.54
N MET A 129 -14.38 -6.24 -6.00
CA MET A 129 -15.16 -6.73 -7.14
C MET A 129 -16.66 -6.74 -6.85
N SER A 130 -17.07 -7.04 -5.62
CA SER A 130 -18.48 -7.05 -5.22
C SER A 130 -19.15 -5.67 -5.27
N GLY A 131 -18.34 -4.60 -5.33
CA GLY A 131 -18.83 -3.22 -5.25
C GLY A 131 -19.47 -2.87 -3.91
N TRP A 132 -19.21 -3.69 -2.87
CA TRP A 132 -19.74 -3.46 -1.53
C TRP A 132 -19.33 -2.08 -1.01
N LYS A 133 -20.27 -1.37 -0.39
CA LYS A 133 -20.05 -0.07 0.23
C LYS A 133 -20.57 -0.09 1.67
N TYR A 134 -19.85 0.55 2.54
CA TYR A 134 -20.33 0.79 3.91
C TYR A 134 -21.61 1.65 3.86
N LYS A 135 -22.67 1.27 4.60
CA LYS A 135 -23.97 1.95 4.60
C LYS A 135 -24.29 2.69 5.91
N GLY A 136 -23.32 2.80 6.82
CA GLY A 136 -23.52 3.45 8.11
C GLY A 136 -23.22 4.96 8.11
N ASN A 137 -23.47 5.62 9.23
CA ASN A 137 -23.16 7.03 9.44
C ASN A 137 -21.65 7.24 9.63
N SER A 138 -21.14 8.42 9.27
CA SER A 138 -19.75 8.83 9.44
C SER A 138 -19.58 9.77 10.65
N SER A 139 -19.89 9.28 11.85
CA SER A 139 -19.57 10.04 13.07
C SER A 139 -18.07 9.89 13.40
N PRO A 140 -17.46 10.83 14.16
CA PRO A 140 -16.07 10.71 14.59
C PRO A 140 -15.75 9.42 15.34
N VAL A 141 -16.66 8.96 16.20
CA VAL A 141 -16.52 7.70 16.94
C VAL A 141 -16.50 6.51 15.99
N ILE A 142 -17.45 6.44 15.06
CA ILE A 142 -17.54 5.38 14.06
C ILE A 142 -16.28 5.42 13.15
N ALA A 143 -15.83 6.59 12.75
CA ALA A 143 -14.63 6.75 11.96
C ALA A 143 -13.40 6.19 12.71
N SER A 144 -13.25 6.47 14.00
CA SER A 144 -12.16 5.91 14.82
C SER A 144 -12.25 4.39 14.95
N THR A 145 -13.44 3.84 15.22
CA THR A 145 -13.65 2.38 15.35
C THR A 145 -13.33 1.66 14.05
N ILE A 146 -13.83 2.17 12.91
CA ILE A 146 -13.55 1.61 11.58
C ILE A 146 -12.06 1.76 11.25
N GLY A 147 -11.47 2.91 11.55
CA GLY A 147 -10.04 3.15 11.42
C GLY A 147 -9.20 2.16 12.21
N SER A 148 -9.58 1.85 13.46
CA SER A 148 -8.89 0.85 14.28
C SER A 148 -8.99 -0.55 13.70
N GLY A 149 -10.17 -0.97 13.24
CA GLY A 149 -10.35 -2.27 12.60
C GLY A 149 -9.53 -2.39 11.30
N ILE A 150 -9.63 -1.40 10.42
CA ILE A 150 -8.87 -1.37 9.16
C ILE A 150 -7.37 -1.28 9.45
N GLY A 151 -6.94 -0.48 10.42
CA GLY A 151 -5.55 -0.39 10.85
C GLY A 151 -5.01 -1.70 11.40
N PHE A 152 -5.82 -2.39 12.24
CA PHE A 152 -5.45 -3.70 12.76
C PHE A 152 -5.24 -4.72 11.64
N PHE A 153 -6.17 -4.84 10.70
CA PHE A 153 -6.01 -5.73 9.56
C PHE A 153 -4.83 -5.35 8.68
N ALA A 154 -4.58 -4.04 8.48
CA ALA A 154 -3.40 -3.60 7.76
C ALA A 154 -2.10 -4.04 8.43
N GLY A 155 -1.97 -3.79 9.72
CA GLY A 155 -0.79 -4.19 10.49
C GLY A 155 -0.66 -5.71 10.57
N PHE A 156 -1.74 -6.42 10.88
CA PHE A 156 -1.75 -7.87 11.06
C PHE A 156 -1.41 -8.66 9.79
N PHE A 157 -1.86 -8.18 8.63
CA PHE A 157 -1.55 -8.78 7.34
C PHE A 157 -0.37 -8.11 6.63
N GLY A 158 0.16 -7.04 7.19
CA GLY A 158 1.23 -6.25 6.58
C GLY A 158 0.82 -5.53 5.29
N VAL A 159 -0.47 -5.30 5.03
CA VAL A 159 -0.96 -4.78 3.76
C VAL A 159 -1.51 -3.37 3.92
N PRO A 160 -1.06 -2.38 3.12
CA PRO A 160 -1.58 -1.01 3.20
C PRO A 160 -3.09 -0.91 2.94
N THR A 161 -3.76 -0.10 3.74
CA THR A 161 -5.23 0.00 3.89
C THR A 161 -5.98 0.69 2.75
N GLY A 162 -5.30 1.21 1.72
CA GLY A 162 -5.92 2.04 0.70
C GLY A 162 -7.29 1.55 0.19
N PRO A 163 -7.43 0.27 -0.22
CA PRO A 163 -8.70 -0.27 -0.70
C PRO A 163 -9.82 -0.26 0.35
N LEU A 164 -9.54 -0.70 1.57
CA LEU A 164 -10.54 -0.75 2.66
C LEU A 164 -10.95 0.65 3.12
N THR A 165 -10.00 1.56 3.21
CA THR A 165 -10.23 2.98 3.46
C THR A 165 -11.12 3.59 2.35
N GLY A 166 -10.85 3.21 1.10
CA GLY A 166 -11.68 3.60 -0.04
C GLY A 166 -13.13 3.16 0.12
N LEU A 167 -13.38 1.91 0.52
CA LEU A 167 -14.74 1.40 0.75
C LEU A 167 -15.53 2.21 1.80
N PHE A 168 -14.86 2.67 2.85
CA PHE A 168 -15.48 3.50 3.88
C PHE A 168 -15.80 4.91 3.36
N PHE A 169 -14.83 5.59 2.74
CA PHE A 169 -15.04 6.98 2.31
C PHE A 169 -15.88 7.10 1.03
N LEU A 170 -15.78 6.16 0.08
CA LEU A 170 -16.60 6.15 -1.14
C LEU A 170 -18.08 5.89 -0.88
N SER A 171 -18.44 5.41 0.30
CA SER A 171 -19.83 5.22 0.69
C SER A 171 -20.49 6.48 1.26
N GLN A 172 -19.70 7.50 1.58
CA GLN A 172 -20.21 8.73 2.18
C GLN A 172 -20.84 9.62 1.13
N ASN A 173 -21.90 10.33 1.53
CA ASN A 173 -22.68 11.21 0.66
C ASN A 173 -22.00 12.58 0.54
N GLU A 174 -20.71 12.58 0.15
CA GLU A 174 -19.87 13.77 0.06
C GLU A 174 -19.40 14.00 -1.38
N PRO A 175 -19.05 15.22 -1.77
CA PRO A 175 -18.44 15.49 -3.06
C PRO A 175 -17.19 14.66 -3.31
N THR A 176 -17.02 14.14 -4.52
CA THR A 176 -15.89 13.28 -4.92
C THR A 176 -14.53 13.88 -4.53
N LYS A 177 -14.38 15.20 -4.61
CA LYS A 177 -13.16 15.92 -4.22
C LYS A 177 -12.83 15.74 -2.72
N ILE A 178 -13.84 15.81 -1.85
CA ILE A 178 -13.71 15.61 -0.41
C ILE A 178 -13.39 14.15 -0.11
N ILE A 179 -14.10 13.22 -0.74
CA ILE A 179 -13.86 11.77 -0.60
C ILE A 179 -12.40 11.44 -0.94
N HIS A 180 -11.92 11.87 -2.10
CA HIS A 180 -10.52 11.64 -2.48
C HIS A 180 -9.53 12.28 -1.51
N ALA A 181 -9.81 13.49 -1.03
CA ALA A 181 -8.98 14.17 -0.04
C ALA A 181 -8.91 13.39 1.28
N ASN A 182 -10.05 12.89 1.78
CA ASN A 182 -10.12 12.07 2.98
C ASN A 182 -9.30 10.78 2.83
N ILE A 183 -9.45 10.07 1.70
CA ILE A 183 -8.68 8.84 1.41
C ILE A 183 -7.18 9.14 1.39
N GLN A 184 -6.75 10.19 0.69
CA GLN A 184 -5.32 10.52 0.60
C GLN A 184 -4.72 10.90 1.98
N CYS A 185 -5.45 11.67 2.78
CA CYS A 185 -5.01 12.02 4.13
C CYS A 185 -4.95 10.79 5.05
N THR A 186 -5.89 9.86 4.95
CA THR A 186 -5.87 8.64 5.78
C THR A 186 -4.80 7.64 5.33
N VAL A 187 -4.53 7.55 4.04
CA VAL A 187 -3.42 6.72 3.52
C VAL A 187 -2.07 7.22 4.05
N ILE A 188 -1.82 8.53 4.08
CA ILE A 188 -0.56 9.05 4.65
C ILE A 188 -0.48 8.78 6.16
N LEU A 189 -1.58 8.90 6.90
CA LEU A 189 -1.60 8.57 8.32
C LEU A 189 -1.28 7.09 8.57
N THR A 190 -1.78 6.19 7.72
CA THR A 190 -1.43 4.77 7.76
C THR A 190 0.06 4.57 7.51
N VAL A 191 0.62 5.19 6.47
CA VAL A 191 2.05 5.10 6.16
C VAL A 191 2.91 5.64 7.30
N ILE A 192 2.51 6.75 7.92
CA ILE A 192 3.21 7.31 9.09
C ILE A 192 3.12 6.34 10.29
N ALA A 193 1.98 5.68 10.51
CA ALA A 193 1.83 4.69 11.57
C ALA A 193 2.78 3.50 11.36
N PHE A 194 2.85 2.94 10.15
CA PHE A 194 3.80 1.89 9.80
C PHE A 194 5.25 2.36 9.98
N PHE A 195 5.58 3.53 9.41
CA PHE A 195 6.93 4.09 9.52
C PHE A 195 7.36 4.29 10.98
N SER A 196 6.46 4.86 11.80
CA SER A 196 6.77 5.10 13.22
C SER A 196 6.94 3.80 14.01
N TYR A 197 6.17 2.75 13.71
CA TYR A 197 6.33 1.44 14.34
C TYR A 197 7.70 0.83 14.01
N PHE A 198 8.07 0.78 12.74
CA PHE A 198 9.38 0.28 12.33
C PHE A 198 10.52 1.10 12.95
N TYR A 199 10.41 2.43 12.93
CA TYR A 199 11.45 3.30 13.45
C TYR A 199 11.65 3.17 14.97
N LEU A 200 10.56 3.01 15.73
CA LEU A 200 10.59 3.04 17.20
C LEU A 200 10.76 1.64 17.83
N ILE A 201 10.32 0.59 17.17
CA ILE A 201 10.18 -0.74 17.77
C ILE A 201 11.09 -1.77 17.10
N GLU A 202 11.00 -1.95 15.77
CA GLU A 202 11.71 -3.03 15.07
C GLU A 202 13.08 -2.59 14.53
N GLY A 203 13.27 -1.30 14.30
CA GLY A 203 14.43 -0.75 13.61
C GLY A 203 14.28 -0.80 12.08
N TYR A 204 14.97 0.12 11.42
CA TYR A 204 15.11 0.13 9.96
C TYR A 204 16.48 -0.36 9.55
N GLU A 205 16.54 -1.33 8.66
CA GLU A 205 17.77 -1.64 7.95
C GLU A 205 18.03 -0.54 6.90
N GLN A 206 19.22 0.07 6.93
CA GLN A 206 19.57 1.21 6.10
C GLN A 206 19.44 0.90 4.59
N ASP A 207 19.74 -0.34 4.20
CA ASP A 207 19.68 -0.79 2.82
C ASP A 207 18.26 -0.73 2.25
N TYR A 208 17.26 -1.17 3.03
CA TYR A 208 15.86 -1.12 2.60
C TYR A 208 15.27 0.30 2.65
N LEU A 209 15.79 1.15 3.52
CA LEU A 209 15.45 2.57 3.52
C LEU A 209 15.92 3.22 2.22
N PHE A 210 17.17 3.00 1.83
CA PHE A 210 17.72 3.51 0.59
C PHE A 210 16.99 2.94 -0.63
N LEU A 211 16.71 1.64 -0.66
CA LEU A 211 15.95 0.99 -1.72
C LEU A 211 14.54 1.58 -1.84
N GLY A 212 13.85 1.81 -0.73
CA GLY A 212 12.53 2.45 -0.71
C GLY A 212 12.53 3.86 -1.27
N LEU A 213 13.55 4.67 -0.93
CA LEU A 213 13.76 5.99 -1.51
C LEU A 213 13.96 5.90 -3.03
N LEU A 214 14.80 4.98 -3.49
CA LEU A 214 15.08 4.80 -4.91
C LEU A 214 13.83 4.33 -5.68
N MET A 215 13.05 3.40 -5.13
CA MET A 215 11.82 2.88 -5.73
C MET A 215 10.68 3.90 -5.76
N SER A 216 10.78 5.00 -5.02
CA SER A 216 9.82 6.11 -5.11
C SER A 216 9.82 6.77 -6.50
N ILE A 217 10.95 6.75 -7.23
CA ILE A 217 11.08 7.35 -8.55
C ILE A 217 10.24 6.58 -9.60
N PRO A 218 10.48 5.27 -9.85
CA PRO A 218 9.66 4.51 -10.79
C PRO A 218 8.19 4.45 -10.38
N LEU A 219 7.89 4.41 -9.08
CA LEU A 219 6.52 4.49 -8.56
C LEU A 219 5.86 5.82 -8.93
N ALA A 220 6.53 6.95 -8.80
CA ALA A 220 6.00 8.27 -9.16
C ALA A 220 5.79 8.41 -10.67
N ILE A 221 6.70 7.86 -11.49
CA ILE A 221 6.54 7.82 -12.94
C ILE A 221 5.32 6.97 -13.31
N GLY A 222 5.23 5.76 -12.76
CA GLY A 222 4.07 4.88 -12.96
C GLY A 222 2.75 5.55 -12.56
N LEU A 223 2.72 6.25 -11.42
CA LEU A 223 1.53 6.97 -10.94
C LEU A 223 1.07 8.03 -11.97
N LYS A 224 1.99 8.81 -12.53
CA LYS A 224 1.65 9.77 -13.59
C LYS A 224 1.16 9.09 -14.86
N CYS A 225 1.81 8.01 -15.29
CA CYS A 225 1.36 7.21 -16.42
C CYS A 225 -0.06 6.63 -16.19
N GLY A 226 -0.35 6.13 -14.99
CA GLY A 226 -1.67 5.63 -14.62
C GLY A 226 -2.75 6.71 -14.64
N GLN A 227 -2.44 7.91 -14.18
CA GLN A 227 -3.36 9.07 -14.26
C GLN A 227 -3.66 9.48 -15.72
N LEU A 228 -2.69 9.38 -16.62
CA LEU A 228 -2.89 9.62 -18.04
C LEU A 228 -3.71 8.49 -18.67
N LEU A 229 -3.41 7.26 -18.32
CA LEU A 229 -4.11 6.08 -18.81
C LEU A 229 -5.60 6.08 -18.41
N PHE A 230 -5.93 6.58 -17.23
CA PHE A 230 -7.32 6.75 -16.77
C PHE A 230 -8.17 7.62 -17.71
N LYS A 231 -7.54 8.57 -18.42
CA LYS A 231 -8.25 9.44 -19.38
C LYS A 231 -8.56 8.76 -20.71
N VAL A 232 -7.85 7.68 -21.04
CA VAL A 232 -7.89 7.04 -22.37
C VAL A 232 -8.49 5.64 -22.29
N LEU A 233 -8.16 4.87 -21.25
CA LEU A 233 -8.60 3.49 -21.11
C LEU A 233 -9.86 3.41 -20.25
N PRO A 234 -10.96 2.82 -20.74
CA PRO A 234 -12.19 2.69 -19.97
C PRO A 234 -12.07 1.70 -18.82
N GLU A 235 -12.77 1.98 -17.72
CA GLU A 235 -12.71 1.22 -16.48
C GLU A 235 -13.13 -0.26 -16.63
N ASN A 236 -14.03 -0.55 -17.54
CA ASN A 236 -14.51 -1.92 -17.82
C ASN A 236 -13.44 -2.85 -18.38
N ILE A 237 -12.34 -2.30 -18.91
CA ILE A 237 -11.18 -3.08 -19.38
C ILE A 237 -10.12 -3.17 -18.28
N PHE A 238 -9.78 -2.04 -17.66
CA PHE A 238 -8.67 -1.97 -16.71
C PHE A 238 -8.96 -2.70 -15.38
N LYS A 239 -10.17 -2.52 -14.82
CA LYS A 239 -10.55 -3.13 -13.53
C LYS A 239 -10.49 -4.66 -13.54
N PRO A 240 -11.10 -5.38 -14.50
CA PRO A 240 -11.03 -6.85 -14.54
C PRO A 240 -9.61 -7.39 -14.64
N ILE A 241 -8.77 -6.77 -15.46
CA ILE A 241 -7.37 -7.17 -15.61
C ILE A 241 -6.63 -7.00 -14.28
N THR A 242 -6.79 -5.85 -13.64
CA THR A 242 -6.17 -5.58 -12.32
C THR A 242 -6.62 -6.60 -11.27
N TYR A 243 -7.93 -6.88 -11.20
CA TYR A 243 -8.47 -7.85 -10.24
C TYR A 243 -7.97 -9.27 -10.50
N ALA A 244 -7.94 -9.70 -11.77
CA ALA A 244 -7.39 -11.00 -12.13
C ALA A 244 -5.92 -11.13 -11.73
N CYS A 245 -5.09 -10.12 -12.01
CA CYS A 245 -3.70 -10.09 -11.57
C CYS A 245 -3.56 -10.18 -10.05
N LEU A 246 -4.37 -9.43 -9.28
CA LEU A 246 -4.32 -9.44 -7.83
C LEU A 246 -4.71 -10.81 -7.24
N ILE A 247 -5.74 -11.47 -7.80
CA ILE A 247 -6.15 -12.82 -7.38
C ILE A 247 -5.04 -13.84 -7.66
N ILE A 248 -4.46 -13.81 -8.86
CA ILE A 248 -3.37 -14.71 -9.24
C ILE A 248 -2.17 -14.50 -8.31
N ILE A 249 -1.76 -13.26 -8.08
CA ILE A 249 -0.63 -12.92 -7.19
C ILE A 249 -0.92 -13.37 -5.77
N GLY A 250 -2.11 -13.09 -5.23
CA GLY A 250 -2.50 -13.51 -3.89
C GLY A 250 -2.52 -15.04 -3.73
N ALA A 251 -3.05 -15.76 -4.74
CA ALA A 251 -3.06 -17.21 -4.76
C ALA A 251 -1.64 -17.80 -4.82
N THR A 252 -0.79 -17.26 -5.68
CA THR A 252 0.61 -17.69 -5.81
C THR A 252 1.38 -17.45 -4.51
N LEU A 253 1.16 -16.29 -3.86
CA LEU A 253 1.79 -15.95 -2.60
C LEU A 253 1.38 -16.92 -1.48
N SER A 254 0.08 -17.23 -1.38
CA SER A 254 -0.43 -18.19 -0.39
C SER A 254 0.04 -19.61 -0.65
N PHE A 255 0.09 -20.03 -1.92
CA PHE A 255 0.52 -21.38 -2.29
C PHE A 255 2.01 -21.60 -2.02
N ASN A 256 2.85 -20.63 -2.38
CA ASN A 256 4.31 -20.74 -2.24
C ASN A 256 4.81 -20.46 -0.80
N ALA A 257 3.94 -20.09 0.12
CA ALA A 257 4.33 -19.73 1.49
C ALA A 257 4.98 -20.91 2.26
N TYR A 258 4.61 -22.14 1.94
CA TYR A 258 5.06 -23.36 2.63
C TYR A 258 5.87 -24.33 1.72
N ILE A 259 6.18 -23.91 0.49
CA ILE A 259 7.04 -24.65 -0.43
C ILE A 259 8.47 -24.08 -0.31
#